data_65553550ad30fa57f7a897d33ad1c2b2
#
_entry.id   65553550ad30fa57f7a897d33ad1c2b2
#
_cell.length_a   1.000
_cell.length_b   1.000
_cell.length_c   1.000
_cell.angle_alpha   90.00
_cell.angle_beta   90.00
_cell.angle_gamma   90.00
#
_symmetry.space_group_name_H-M   'P 1'
#
loop_
_entity.id
_entity.type
_entity.pdbx_description
1 polymer ?
#
loop_
_entity_poly.entity_id
_entity_poly.type
_entity_poly.pdbx_seq_one_letter_code
_entity_poly.pdbx_strand_id
1 'polypeptide(L)'
;FDRHLMIACAAVLALAFATAPASAKSQHPGHDKVVAAIKADQAAAVERLRAWIALPTIANMGVNTPQGAEYMRQLALDAGFQQARVVESGGVPGVFATLDAGAKHTLAIYFMYDVKHYDPAEWSSPPLEGKIVERPGEGQALVGRGAVNQKGPQMAFLTALHAFKDAGVKLP
;
A
#
# COMPACT_ATOMS: atom_id res chain seq x y z
N PHE A 1 34.89 60.79 22.08
CA PHE A 1 33.98 59.69 22.44
C PHE A 1 34.16 58.58 21.41
N ASP A 2 34.52 57.42 21.90
CA ASP A 2 35.15 56.29 21.26
C ASP A 2 34.33 55.63 20.16
N ARG A 3 34.98 55.54 18.98
CA ARG A 3 34.52 54.86 17.75
C ARG A 3 35.07 53.41 17.64
N HIS A 4 35.39 52.75 18.72
CA HIS A 4 36.07 51.43 18.68
C HIS A 4 35.33 50.27 19.32
N LEU A 5 33.98 50.29 19.37
CA LEU A 5 33.25 49.13 19.94
C LEU A 5 32.11 48.67 19.03
N MET A 6 32.33 48.49 17.75
CA MET A 6 31.32 47.87 16.85
C MET A 6 31.96 47.00 15.74
N ILE A 7 33.00 46.25 16.04
CA ILE A 7 33.51 45.21 15.12
C ILE A 7 33.92 43.99 15.95
N ALA A 8 32.96 43.26 16.49
CA ALA A 8 33.18 41.93 17.07
C ALA A 8 31.89 41.13 17.28
N CYS A 9 30.96 41.12 16.34
CA CYS A 9 29.77 40.21 16.39
C CYS A 9 29.34 39.73 15.00
N ALA A 10 30.26 39.54 14.08
CA ALA A 10 29.92 39.07 12.73
C ALA A 10 30.80 37.91 12.24
N ALA A 11 31.07 36.93 13.11
CA ALA A 11 31.87 35.78 12.66
C ALA A 11 31.60 34.51 13.49
N VAL A 12 30.35 34.15 13.77
CA VAL A 12 29.97 32.76 14.19
C VAL A 12 28.53 32.49 13.76
N LEU A 13 28.27 32.41 12.47
CA LEU A 13 27.04 31.84 11.96
C LEU A 13 27.24 31.26 10.56
N ALA A 14 28.21 30.38 10.43
CA ALA A 14 28.38 29.61 9.21
C ALA A 14 29.08 28.29 9.54
N LEU A 15 28.37 27.31 10.06
CA LEU A 15 28.68 25.89 9.94
C LEU A 15 27.60 25.04 10.67
N ALA A 16 26.43 24.96 10.06
CA ALA A 16 25.48 23.89 10.36
C ALA A 16 24.58 23.67 9.14
N PHE A 17 25.17 23.50 7.96
CA PHE A 17 24.46 22.74 6.92
C PHE A 17 24.70 21.28 7.25
N ALA A 18 23.77 20.78 8.07
CA ALA A 18 23.64 19.40 8.41
C ALA A 18 23.64 18.56 7.14
N THR A 19 24.55 17.63 7.09
CA THR A 19 24.50 16.45 6.26
C THR A 19 23.08 15.90 6.30
N ALA A 20 22.39 15.91 5.16
CA ALA A 20 21.16 15.14 4.99
C ALA A 20 21.45 13.72 5.51
N PRO A 21 20.57 13.12 6.32
CA PRO A 21 20.81 11.76 6.76
C PRO A 21 20.96 10.90 5.52
N ALA A 22 22.12 10.29 5.37
CA ALA A 22 22.32 9.24 4.38
C ALA A 22 21.18 8.26 4.60
N SER A 23 20.40 8.02 3.55
CA SER A 23 19.28 7.05 3.58
C SER A 23 19.84 5.78 4.23
N ALA A 24 19.39 5.46 5.42
CA ALA A 24 19.87 4.28 6.13
C ALA A 24 19.56 3.09 5.22
N LYS A 25 20.61 2.47 4.67
CA LYS A 25 20.46 1.22 3.92
C LYS A 25 19.72 0.27 4.82
N SER A 26 18.59 -0.23 4.37
CA SER A 26 17.85 -1.26 5.08
C SER A 26 18.81 -2.40 5.44
N GLN A 27 18.91 -2.72 6.73
CA GLN A 27 19.80 -3.78 7.21
C GLN A 27 19.19 -5.18 7.00
N HIS A 28 18.00 -5.28 6.40
CA HIS A 28 17.35 -6.57 6.18
C HIS A 28 18.10 -7.37 5.09
N PRO A 29 18.61 -8.58 5.39
CA PRO A 29 19.22 -9.42 4.38
C PRO A 29 18.24 -9.69 3.23
N GLY A 30 18.64 -9.37 1.99
CA GLY A 30 17.81 -9.57 0.81
C GLY A 30 16.92 -8.36 0.41
N HIS A 31 17.04 -7.21 1.10
CA HIS A 31 16.28 -6.00 0.75
C HIS A 31 16.34 -5.67 -0.74
N ASP A 32 17.53 -5.66 -1.34
CA ASP A 32 17.70 -5.33 -2.77
C ASP A 32 16.99 -6.33 -3.69
N LYS A 33 16.94 -7.61 -3.31
CA LYS A 33 16.19 -8.64 -4.05
C LYS A 33 14.69 -8.40 -3.98
N VAL A 34 14.17 -8.03 -2.81
CA VAL A 34 12.75 -7.71 -2.63
C VAL A 34 12.39 -6.46 -3.44
N VAL A 35 13.21 -5.41 -3.40
CA VAL A 35 12.99 -4.20 -4.20
C VAL A 35 13.02 -4.51 -5.71
N ALA A 36 13.91 -5.38 -6.16
CA ALA A 36 13.95 -5.81 -7.56
C ALA A 36 12.69 -6.60 -7.93
N ALA A 37 12.21 -7.49 -7.06
CA ALA A 37 10.96 -8.24 -7.26
C ALA A 37 9.73 -7.32 -7.32
N ILE A 38 9.63 -6.30 -6.45
CA ILE A 38 8.56 -5.29 -6.51
C ILE A 38 8.56 -4.59 -7.88
N LYS A 39 9.72 -4.18 -8.37
CA LYS A 39 9.84 -3.51 -9.67
C LYS A 39 9.43 -4.43 -10.83
N ALA A 40 9.81 -5.69 -10.77
CA ALA A 40 9.46 -6.68 -11.79
C ALA A 40 7.94 -6.99 -11.80
N ASP A 41 7.29 -6.98 -10.64
CA ASP A 41 5.85 -7.27 -10.48
C ASP A 41 4.94 -6.04 -10.67
N GLN A 42 5.49 -4.85 -10.86
CA GLN A 42 4.71 -3.59 -10.85
C GLN A 42 3.51 -3.61 -11.81
N ALA A 43 3.69 -4.06 -13.04
CA ALA A 43 2.60 -4.12 -14.02
C ALA A 43 1.50 -5.11 -13.58
N ALA A 44 1.88 -6.28 -13.09
CA ALA A 44 0.93 -7.28 -12.60
C ALA A 44 0.22 -6.80 -11.32
N ALA A 45 0.90 -6.09 -10.42
CA ALA A 45 0.29 -5.49 -9.24
C ALA A 45 -0.78 -4.44 -9.60
N VAL A 46 -0.52 -3.61 -10.61
CA VAL A 46 -1.49 -2.65 -11.14
C VAL A 46 -2.72 -3.37 -11.70
N GLU A 47 -2.54 -4.44 -12.49
CA GLU A 47 -3.67 -5.21 -13.03
C GLU A 47 -4.46 -5.94 -11.94
N ARG A 48 -3.82 -6.48 -10.92
CA ARG A 48 -4.52 -7.04 -9.75
C ARG A 48 -5.36 -5.98 -9.02
N LEU A 49 -4.83 -4.76 -8.86
CA LEU A 49 -5.59 -3.65 -8.27
C LEU A 49 -6.77 -3.23 -9.16
N ARG A 50 -6.58 -3.16 -10.48
CA ARG A 50 -7.66 -2.86 -11.43
C ARG A 50 -8.78 -3.89 -11.36
N ALA A 51 -8.44 -5.18 -11.38
CA ALA A 51 -9.41 -6.26 -11.21
C ALA A 51 -10.15 -6.17 -9.87
N TRP A 52 -9.42 -5.81 -8.80
CA TRP A 52 -10.03 -5.59 -7.48
C TRP A 52 -10.99 -4.40 -7.45
N ILE A 53 -10.65 -3.29 -8.12
CA ILE A 53 -11.51 -2.10 -8.27
C ILE A 53 -12.75 -2.42 -9.10
N ALA A 54 -12.62 -3.23 -10.15
CA ALA A 54 -13.71 -3.62 -11.04
C ALA A 54 -14.82 -4.43 -10.34
N LEU A 55 -14.54 -5.03 -9.18
CA LEU A 55 -15.54 -5.69 -8.33
C LEU A 55 -16.07 -4.68 -7.29
N PRO A 56 -17.21 -4.00 -7.52
CA PRO A 56 -17.75 -3.05 -6.55
C PRO A 56 -18.32 -3.81 -5.35
N THR A 57 -17.73 -3.59 -4.18
CA THR A 57 -18.18 -4.13 -2.90
C THR A 57 -18.65 -2.98 -2.02
N ILE A 58 -19.97 -2.82 -1.88
CA ILE A 58 -20.56 -1.68 -1.15
C ILE A 58 -21.38 -2.23 0.00
N ALA A 59 -20.77 -2.33 1.19
CA ALA A 59 -21.31 -3.02 2.35
C ALA A 59 -22.66 -2.46 2.83
N ASN A 60 -22.79 -1.12 2.91
CA ASN A 60 -24.03 -0.48 3.35
C ASN A 60 -25.21 -0.64 2.36
N MET A 61 -24.95 -1.15 1.17
CA MET A 61 -25.98 -1.46 0.16
C MET A 61 -26.13 -2.96 -0.09
N GLY A 62 -25.33 -3.79 0.57
CA GLY A 62 -25.30 -5.24 0.37
C GLY A 62 -24.77 -5.67 -1.01
N VAL A 63 -24.08 -4.78 -1.74
CA VAL A 63 -23.62 -5.06 -3.10
C VAL A 63 -22.34 -5.89 -3.05
N ASN A 64 -22.38 -7.08 -3.67
CA ASN A 64 -21.26 -8.01 -3.87
C ASN A 64 -20.42 -8.31 -2.61
N THR A 65 -20.99 -8.25 -1.42
CA THR A 65 -20.23 -8.46 -0.19
C THR A 65 -19.71 -9.89 -0.04
N PRO A 66 -20.48 -10.96 -0.38
CA PRO A 66 -19.94 -12.32 -0.39
C PRO A 66 -18.84 -12.52 -1.44
N GLN A 67 -19.03 -11.97 -2.64
CA GLN A 67 -18.05 -12.05 -3.72
C GLN A 67 -16.75 -11.30 -3.36
N GLY A 68 -16.87 -10.13 -2.70
CA GLY A 68 -15.75 -9.37 -2.20
C GLY A 68 -14.96 -10.09 -1.12
N ALA A 69 -15.65 -10.77 -0.19
CA ALA A 69 -15.01 -11.59 0.83
C ALA A 69 -14.24 -12.75 0.20
N GLU A 70 -14.86 -13.47 -0.75
CA GLU A 70 -14.19 -14.58 -1.44
C GLU A 70 -13.00 -14.10 -2.27
N TYR A 71 -13.12 -12.95 -2.95
CA TYR A 71 -12.01 -12.36 -3.70
C TYR A 71 -10.86 -11.99 -2.77
N MET A 72 -11.14 -11.35 -1.63
CA MET A 72 -10.11 -11.01 -0.63
C MET A 72 -9.46 -12.27 -0.04
N ARG A 73 -10.25 -13.33 0.22
CA ARG A 73 -9.72 -14.62 0.66
C ARG A 73 -8.70 -15.18 -0.35
N GLN A 74 -9.02 -15.13 -1.63
CA GLN A 74 -8.14 -15.62 -2.69
C GLN A 74 -6.88 -14.76 -2.80
N LEU A 75 -7.01 -13.43 -2.77
CA LEU A 75 -5.85 -12.52 -2.77
C LEU A 75 -4.86 -12.82 -1.62
N ALA A 76 -5.38 -13.16 -0.44
CA ALA A 76 -4.53 -13.54 0.69
C ALA A 76 -3.78 -14.86 0.42
N LEU A 77 -4.46 -15.89 -0.09
CA LEU A 77 -3.82 -17.17 -0.44
C LEU A 77 -2.73 -16.98 -1.52
N ASP A 78 -3.02 -16.21 -2.55
CA ASP A 78 -2.08 -15.92 -3.64
C ASP A 78 -0.82 -15.21 -3.13
N ALA A 79 -0.98 -14.30 -2.16
CA ALA A 79 0.11 -13.60 -1.50
C ALA A 79 0.93 -14.46 -0.51
N GLY A 80 0.51 -15.71 -0.28
CA GLY A 80 1.28 -16.67 0.52
C GLY A 80 0.77 -16.91 1.93
N PHE A 81 -0.43 -16.41 2.29
CA PHE A 81 -1.08 -16.83 3.52
C PHE A 81 -1.39 -18.33 3.44
N GLN A 82 -1.03 -19.09 4.46
CA GLN A 82 -1.27 -20.53 4.48
C GLN A 82 -2.73 -20.87 4.74
N GLN A 83 -3.45 -19.98 5.42
CA GLN A 83 -4.87 -20.13 5.71
C GLN A 83 -5.59 -18.81 5.44
N ALA A 84 -6.70 -18.90 4.74
CA ALA A 84 -7.65 -17.81 4.58
C ALA A 84 -9.07 -18.36 4.50
N ARG A 85 -9.98 -17.80 5.26
CA ARG A 85 -11.37 -18.22 5.31
C ARG A 85 -12.32 -17.05 5.40
N VAL A 86 -13.48 -17.20 4.78
CA VAL A 86 -14.60 -16.29 5.00
C VAL A 86 -15.21 -16.58 6.36
N VAL A 87 -15.56 -15.53 7.10
CA VAL A 87 -16.16 -15.61 8.45
C VAL A 87 -17.48 -14.90 8.43
N GLU A 88 -18.54 -15.64 8.77
CA GLU A 88 -19.87 -15.08 8.95
C GLU A 88 -19.92 -14.27 10.25
N SER A 89 -20.46 -13.05 10.17
CA SER A 89 -20.54 -12.12 11.29
C SER A 89 -21.97 -11.70 11.65
N GLY A 90 -22.96 -12.37 11.06
CA GLY A 90 -24.38 -11.99 11.19
C GLY A 90 -24.79 -10.79 10.33
N GLY A 91 -23.92 -10.37 9.40
CA GLY A 91 -24.12 -9.27 8.48
C GLY A 91 -23.22 -9.42 7.26
N VAL A 92 -22.38 -8.41 7.01
CA VAL A 92 -21.39 -8.48 5.95
C VAL A 92 -20.28 -9.46 6.35
N PRO A 93 -19.96 -10.48 5.52
CA PRO A 93 -18.95 -11.46 5.87
C PRO A 93 -17.56 -10.84 5.99
N GLY A 94 -16.76 -11.35 6.92
CA GLY A 94 -15.35 -11.00 7.08
C GLY A 94 -14.42 -12.00 6.41
N VAL A 95 -13.12 -11.68 6.38
CA VAL A 95 -12.06 -12.62 5.99
C VAL A 95 -11.04 -12.69 7.11
N PHE A 96 -10.68 -13.89 7.52
CA PHE A 96 -9.60 -14.13 8.46
C PHE A 96 -8.51 -14.94 7.76
N ALA A 97 -7.28 -14.45 7.81
CA ALA A 97 -6.15 -15.11 7.20
C ALA A 97 -4.93 -15.13 8.14
N THR A 98 -4.11 -16.17 8.05
CA THR A 98 -2.88 -16.32 8.84
C THR A 98 -1.71 -16.64 7.95
N LEU A 99 -0.57 -15.99 8.25
CA LEU A 99 0.72 -16.24 7.65
C LEU A 99 1.73 -16.47 8.77
N ASP A 100 2.20 -17.69 8.90
CA ASP A 100 3.27 -18.04 9.85
C ASP A 100 4.63 -17.99 9.15
N ALA A 101 5.42 -17.00 9.51
CA ALA A 101 6.81 -16.83 9.05
C ALA A 101 7.84 -17.38 10.06
N GLY A 102 7.40 -17.98 11.16
CA GLY A 102 8.24 -18.44 12.27
C GLY A 102 8.88 -17.31 13.07
N ALA A 103 8.26 -16.11 13.07
CA ALA A 103 8.71 -14.96 13.86
C ALA A 103 8.24 -15.07 15.31
N LYS A 104 8.96 -14.37 16.23
CA LYS A 104 8.59 -14.35 17.66
C LYS A 104 7.34 -13.52 17.95
N HIS A 105 7.05 -12.55 17.11
CA HIS A 105 5.95 -11.61 17.28
C HIS A 105 4.92 -11.80 16.17
N THR A 106 3.67 -11.62 16.53
CA THR A 106 2.54 -11.64 15.59
C THR A 106 2.09 -10.21 15.33
N LEU A 107 1.98 -9.83 14.06
CA LEU A 107 1.39 -8.57 13.64
C LEU A 107 -0.05 -8.83 13.19
N ALA A 108 -1.01 -8.18 13.83
CA ALA A 108 -2.39 -8.13 13.35
C ALA A 108 -2.58 -6.92 12.44
N ILE A 109 -3.14 -7.16 11.26
CA ILE A 109 -3.43 -6.11 10.27
C ILE A 109 -4.92 -6.14 9.97
N TYR A 110 -5.56 -4.98 10.02
CA TYR A 110 -6.95 -4.82 9.66
C TYR A 110 -7.08 -4.07 8.34
N PHE A 111 -7.88 -4.63 7.43
CA PHE A 111 -8.28 -4.01 6.19
C PHE A 111 -9.81 -4.05 6.02
N MET A 112 -10.35 -3.09 5.27
CA MET A 112 -11.72 -3.14 4.77
C MET A 112 -11.71 -3.49 3.28
N TYR A 113 -12.52 -4.42 2.84
CA TYR A 113 -12.60 -4.80 1.43
C TYR A 113 -13.75 -4.12 0.67
N ASP A 114 -14.58 -3.37 1.39
CA ASP A 114 -15.67 -2.61 0.82
C ASP A 114 -15.24 -1.19 0.42
N VAL A 115 -16.08 -0.54 -0.38
CA VAL A 115 -15.95 0.85 -0.77
C VAL A 115 -17.24 1.60 -0.45
N LYS A 116 -17.16 2.91 -0.30
CA LYS A 116 -18.34 3.76 -0.18
C LYS A 116 -19.11 3.83 -1.50
N HIS A 117 -20.41 4.07 -1.39
CA HIS A 117 -21.23 4.47 -2.53
C HIS A 117 -20.63 5.68 -3.27
N TYR A 118 -20.89 5.77 -4.56
CA TYR A 118 -20.40 6.84 -5.42
C TYR A 118 -21.43 7.18 -6.50
N ASP A 119 -21.44 8.42 -6.94
CA ASP A 119 -22.14 8.85 -8.15
C ASP A 119 -21.13 8.85 -9.32
N PRO A 120 -21.33 8.06 -10.38
CA PRO A 120 -20.43 8.06 -11.53
C PRO A 120 -20.29 9.42 -12.21
N ALA A 121 -21.29 10.31 -12.08
CA ALA A 121 -21.26 11.66 -12.67
C ALA A 121 -20.22 12.58 -12.00
N GLU A 122 -19.79 12.27 -10.77
CA GLU A 122 -18.77 13.04 -10.03
C GLU A 122 -17.33 12.65 -10.41
N TRP A 123 -17.15 11.67 -11.33
CA TRP A 123 -15.84 11.13 -11.66
C TRP A 123 -15.36 11.59 -13.04
N SER A 124 -14.07 11.90 -13.15
CA SER A 124 -13.41 12.24 -14.43
C SER A 124 -13.20 11.04 -15.36
N SER A 125 -13.44 9.81 -14.88
CA SER A 125 -13.42 8.56 -15.63
C SER A 125 -14.32 7.54 -14.90
N PRO A 126 -14.79 6.47 -15.58
CA PRO A 126 -15.61 5.46 -14.91
C PRO A 126 -14.95 4.93 -13.63
N PRO A 127 -15.63 5.01 -12.46
CA PRO A 127 -15.01 4.77 -11.17
C PRO A 127 -14.53 3.32 -10.94
N LEU A 128 -15.00 2.36 -11.74
CA LEU A 128 -14.60 0.96 -11.66
C LEU A 128 -13.58 0.53 -12.73
N GLU A 129 -13.17 1.44 -13.60
CA GLU A 129 -12.22 1.14 -14.68
C GLU A 129 -10.78 1.00 -14.17
N GLY A 130 -10.42 1.68 -13.09
CA GLY A 130 -9.03 1.75 -12.64
C GLY A 130 -8.13 2.42 -13.68
N LYS A 131 -8.54 3.58 -14.20
CA LYS A 131 -7.84 4.29 -15.27
C LYS A 131 -6.48 4.79 -14.83
N ILE A 132 -5.46 4.55 -15.65
CA ILE A 132 -4.14 5.17 -15.48
C ILE A 132 -4.16 6.55 -16.16
N VAL A 133 -3.74 7.57 -15.43
CA VAL A 133 -3.62 8.96 -15.89
C VAL A 133 -2.22 9.49 -15.60
N GLU A 134 -1.69 10.32 -16.48
CA GLU A 134 -0.46 11.05 -16.24
C GLU A 134 -0.77 12.34 -15.44
N ARG A 135 -0.02 12.56 -14.37
CA ARG A 135 -0.10 13.78 -13.57
C ARG A 135 1.20 14.56 -13.68
N PRO A 136 1.17 15.82 -14.13
CA PRO A 136 2.37 16.63 -14.24
C PRO A 136 3.13 16.72 -12.91
N GLY A 137 4.40 16.30 -12.91
CA GLY A 137 5.26 16.31 -11.73
C GLY A 137 5.09 15.15 -10.75
N GLU A 138 4.04 14.33 -10.91
CA GLU A 138 3.74 13.18 -10.03
C GLU A 138 3.89 11.83 -10.73
N GLY A 139 3.87 11.82 -12.08
CA GLY A 139 3.90 10.60 -12.89
C GLY A 139 2.53 9.93 -13.02
N GLN A 140 2.54 8.62 -13.19
CA GLN A 140 1.31 7.84 -13.40
C GLN A 140 0.52 7.66 -12.11
N ALA A 141 -0.78 7.92 -12.17
CA ALA A 141 -1.72 7.69 -11.08
C ALA A 141 -2.87 6.79 -11.55
N LEU A 142 -3.28 5.85 -10.70
CA LEU A 142 -4.45 5.01 -10.92
C LEU A 142 -5.67 5.67 -10.28
N VAL A 143 -6.69 5.96 -11.10
CA VAL A 143 -7.94 6.59 -10.68
C VAL A 143 -9.06 5.55 -10.66
N GLY A 144 -9.69 5.36 -9.50
CA GLY A 144 -10.81 4.43 -9.36
C GLY A 144 -11.36 4.39 -7.94
N ARG A 145 -12.59 3.90 -7.78
CA ARG A 145 -13.22 3.76 -6.47
C ARG A 145 -12.51 2.68 -5.65
N GLY A 146 -11.91 3.08 -4.53
CA GLY A 146 -11.11 2.20 -3.68
C GLY A 146 -9.59 2.27 -3.94
N ALA A 147 -9.12 3.00 -4.97
CA ALA A 147 -7.70 3.11 -5.30
C ALA A 147 -6.86 3.69 -4.14
N VAL A 148 -7.39 4.69 -3.44
CA VAL A 148 -6.72 5.30 -2.27
C VAL A 148 -7.16 4.62 -0.97
N ASN A 149 -8.46 4.33 -0.84
CA ASN A 149 -9.09 3.80 0.37
C ASN A 149 -10.12 2.73 -0.03
N GLN A 150 -9.89 1.49 0.17
CA GLN A 150 -8.95 0.66 0.94
C GLN A 150 -8.12 -0.29 0.05
N LYS A 151 -8.60 -0.56 -1.18
CA LYS A 151 -8.07 -1.62 -2.06
C LYS A 151 -6.63 -1.37 -2.47
N GLY A 152 -6.24 -0.10 -2.69
CA GLY A 152 -4.86 0.26 -3.01
C GLY A 152 -3.87 -0.08 -1.90
N PRO A 153 -4.05 0.40 -0.66
CA PRO A 153 -3.19 0.03 0.47
C PRO A 153 -3.11 -1.48 0.72
N GLN A 154 -4.24 -2.20 0.59
CA GLN A 154 -4.25 -3.66 0.66
C GLN A 154 -3.38 -4.28 -0.42
N MET A 155 -3.56 -3.85 -1.67
CA MET A 155 -2.80 -4.39 -2.79
C MET A 155 -1.31 -4.07 -2.65
N ALA A 156 -0.95 -2.89 -2.14
CA ALA A 156 0.45 -2.55 -1.85
C ALA A 156 1.07 -3.50 -0.82
N PHE A 157 0.34 -3.81 0.26
CA PHE A 157 0.76 -4.77 1.27
C PHE A 157 0.91 -6.19 0.68
N LEU A 158 -0.10 -6.66 -0.06
CA LEU A 158 -0.06 -7.99 -0.68
C LEU A 158 1.07 -8.09 -1.73
N THR A 159 1.31 -7.02 -2.49
CA THR A 159 2.44 -6.96 -3.44
C THR A 159 3.78 -7.07 -2.73
N ALA A 160 3.93 -6.47 -1.55
CA ALA A 160 5.15 -6.67 -0.77
C ALA A 160 5.34 -8.14 -0.36
N LEU A 161 4.27 -8.85 0.06
CA LEU A 161 4.35 -10.27 0.37
C LEU A 161 4.69 -11.13 -0.86
N HIS A 162 4.09 -10.85 -2.03
CA HIS A 162 4.48 -11.49 -3.29
C HIS A 162 5.97 -11.30 -3.55
N ALA A 163 6.49 -10.08 -3.38
CA ALA A 163 7.89 -9.79 -3.63
C ALA A 163 8.85 -10.55 -2.69
N PHE A 164 8.51 -10.70 -1.41
CA PHE A 164 9.29 -11.55 -0.49
C PHE A 164 9.31 -13.01 -0.93
N LYS A 165 8.14 -13.54 -1.31
CA LYS A 165 7.98 -14.90 -1.81
C LYS A 165 8.81 -15.13 -3.09
N ASP A 166 8.67 -14.23 -4.09
CA ASP A 166 9.34 -14.35 -5.38
C ASP A 166 10.85 -14.16 -5.29
N ALA A 167 11.30 -13.29 -4.38
CA ALA A 167 12.72 -13.10 -4.09
C ALA A 167 13.33 -14.24 -3.27
N GLY A 168 12.54 -15.18 -2.75
CA GLY A 168 12.99 -16.23 -1.84
C GLY A 168 13.57 -15.68 -0.52
N VAL A 169 13.10 -14.51 -0.09
CA VAL A 169 13.55 -13.83 1.13
C VAL A 169 12.56 -14.09 2.25
N LYS A 170 13.06 -14.57 3.39
CA LYS A 170 12.22 -14.81 4.57
C LYS A 170 11.67 -13.47 5.10
N LEU A 171 10.40 -13.47 5.51
CA LEU A 171 9.80 -12.34 6.21
C LEU A 171 10.51 -12.08 7.55
N PRO A 172 10.63 -10.81 7.97
CA PRO A 172 11.28 -10.43 9.22
C PRO A 172 10.57 -10.91 10.47
#